data_d10f91f1533da80f974cbbb3c5ce273a
#
_entry.id   d10f91f1533da80f974cbbb3c5ce273a
#
_cell.length_a   1.000
_cell.length_b   1.000
_cell.length_c   1.000
_cell.angle_alpha   90.00
_cell.angle_beta   90.00
_cell.angle_gamma   90.00
#
_symmetry.space_group_name_H-M   'P 1'
#
loop_
_entity.id
_entity.type
_entity.pdbx_description
1 polymer ?
#
loop_
_entity_poly.entity_id
_entity_poly.type
_entity_poly.pdbx_seq_one_letter_code
_entity_poly.pdbx_strand_id
1 'polypeptide(L)'
;MNVLIINGHPTMETSNANKAILEEVKRLLPEAEVSNLQALYPNYQIDVTAEQAKLVKADVIVWQFPVNWYSLPALLKKWLDNVFSHGFAYGDNKLMGKKLILSFTTG
;
A
#
# COMPACT_ATOMS: atom_id res chain seq x y z
N MET A 1 11.01 13.04 6.28
CA MET A 1 10.62 11.62 6.31
C MET A 1 9.63 11.36 5.20
N ASN A 2 9.88 10.35 4.39
CA ASN A 2 9.02 10.00 3.26
C ASN A 2 8.05 8.89 3.67
N VAL A 3 6.75 9.17 3.57
CA VAL A 3 5.69 8.20 3.90
C VAL A 3 5.00 7.76 2.62
N LEU A 4 4.91 6.46 2.41
CA LEU A 4 4.18 5.87 1.29
C LEU A 4 3.00 5.08 1.83
N ILE A 5 1.80 5.39 1.35
CA ILE A 5 0.58 4.70 1.74
C ILE A 5 0.14 3.82 0.56
N ILE A 6 0.10 2.52 0.79
CA ILE A 6 -0.43 1.57 -0.18
C ILE A 6 -1.89 1.32 0.18
N ASN A 7 -2.78 1.88 -0.61
CA ASN A 7 -4.22 1.72 -0.41
C ASN A 7 -4.73 0.53 -1.21
N GLY A 8 -5.11 -0.52 -0.50
CA GLY A 8 -5.59 -1.76 -1.09
C GLY A 8 -7.10 -1.96 -1.06
N HIS A 9 -7.89 -0.93 -0.78
CA HIS A 9 -9.35 -1.09 -0.74
C HIS A 9 -9.90 -1.30 -2.15
N PRO A 10 -10.65 -2.38 -2.40
CA PRO A 10 -11.15 -2.68 -3.75
C PRO A 10 -12.27 -1.76 -4.23
N THR A 11 -13.03 -1.16 -3.32
CA THR A 11 -14.16 -0.28 -3.66
C THR A 11 -14.09 1.01 -2.85
N MET A 12 -13.02 1.78 -3.07
CA MET A 12 -12.75 2.98 -2.28
C MET A 12 -13.87 4.01 -2.34
N GLU A 13 -14.57 4.13 -3.47
CA GLU A 13 -15.66 5.08 -3.64
C GLU A 13 -16.81 4.85 -2.67
N THR A 14 -17.01 3.62 -2.22
CA THR A 14 -18.10 3.27 -1.31
C THR A 14 -17.67 3.07 0.13
N SER A 15 -16.38 3.21 0.41
CA SER A 15 -15.85 2.98 1.74
C SER A 15 -15.74 4.28 2.52
N ASN A 16 -16.67 4.54 3.42
CA ASN A 16 -16.61 5.74 4.25
C ASN A 16 -15.45 5.73 5.24
N ALA A 17 -15.17 4.60 5.86
CA ALA A 17 -14.11 4.49 6.86
C ALA A 17 -12.73 4.69 6.24
N ASN A 18 -12.45 4.00 5.13
CA ASN A 18 -11.14 4.11 4.49
C ASN A 18 -10.92 5.49 3.85
N LYS A 19 -11.98 6.09 3.28
CA LYS A 19 -11.90 7.46 2.77
C LYS A 19 -11.59 8.45 3.88
N ALA A 20 -12.25 8.35 5.01
CA ALA A 20 -12.04 9.24 6.14
C ALA A 20 -10.61 9.12 6.66
N ILE A 21 -10.09 7.91 6.77
CA ILE A 21 -8.71 7.68 7.22
C ILE A 21 -7.72 8.31 6.24
N LEU A 22 -7.89 8.09 4.93
CA LEU A 22 -6.98 8.65 3.94
C LEU A 22 -7.04 10.18 3.89
N GLU A 23 -8.23 10.76 4.01
CA GLU A 23 -8.39 12.21 4.04
C GLU A 23 -7.67 12.81 5.25
N GLU A 24 -7.80 12.19 6.42
CA GLU A 24 -7.13 12.66 7.63
C GLU A 24 -5.61 12.52 7.52
N VAL A 25 -5.13 11.41 6.98
CA VAL A 25 -3.69 11.22 6.78
C VAL A 25 -3.14 12.27 5.81
N LYS A 26 -3.84 12.56 4.72
CA LYS A 26 -3.41 13.60 3.78
C LYS A 26 -3.40 14.98 4.42
N ARG A 27 -4.35 15.25 5.30
CA ARG A 27 -4.41 16.52 6.03
C ARG A 27 -3.21 16.67 6.97
N LEU A 28 -2.86 15.61 7.68
CA LEU A 28 -1.77 15.60 8.65
C LEU A 28 -0.39 15.48 7.99
N LEU A 29 -0.31 14.76 6.88
CA LEU A 29 0.92 14.48 6.16
C LEU A 29 0.73 14.81 4.68
N PRO A 30 0.66 16.09 4.30
CA PRO A 30 0.35 16.48 2.92
C PRO A 30 1.40 16.02 1.90
N GLU A 31 2.60 15.70 2.34
CA GLU A 31 3.68 15.20 1.47
C GLU A 31 3.68 13.69 1.31
N ALA A 32 2.80 12.96 2.01
CA ALA A 32 2.72 11.52 1.88
C ALA A 32 2.25 11.14 0.47
N GLU A 33 2.92 10.15 -0.12
CA GLU A 33 2.52 9.59 -1.40
C GLU A 33 1.51 8.48 -1.17
N VAL A 34 0.42 8.49 -1.94
CA VAL A 34 -0.62 7.45 -1.85
C VAL A 34 -0.63 6.67 -3.16
N SER A 35 -0.43 5.36 -3.04
CA SER A 35 -0.55 4.43 -4.16
C SER A 35 -1.90 3.73 -4.04
N ASN A 36 -2.89 4.20 -4.81
CA ASN A 36 -4.23 3.62 -4.84
C ASN A 36 -4.24 2.50 -5.85
N LEU A 37 -4.11 1.25 -5.38
CA LEU A 37 -3.91 0.10 -6.26
C LEU A 37 -5.08 -0.14 -7.20
N GLN A 38 -6.31 0.06 -6.74
CA GLN A 38 -7.49 -0.16 -7.59
C GLN A 38 -7.54 0.84 -8.75
N ALA A 39 -7.13 2.08 -8.52
CA ALA A 39 -7.10 3.10 -9.56
C ALA A 39 -5.92 2.87 -10.53
N LEU A 40 -4.77 2.46 -10.00
CA LEU A 40 -3.57 2.26 -10.80
C LEU A 40 -3.61 0.96 -11.61
N TYR A 41 -4.14 -0.10 -11.02
CA TYR A 41 -4.07 -1.44 -11.61
C TYR A 41 -5.42 -2.14 -11.63
N PRO A 42 -6.43 -1.57 -12.31
CA PRO A 42 -7.78 -2.18 -12.34
C PRO A 42 -7.78 -3.56 -13.02
N ASN A 43 -6.79 -3.83 -13.87
CA ASN A 43 -6.65 -5.11 -14.57
C ASN A 43 -5.68 -6.07 -13.87
N TYR A 44 -5.25 -5.75 -12.65
CA TYR A 44 -4.30 -6.57 -11.89
C TYR A 44 -2.92 -6.71 -12.57
N GLN A 45 -2.58 -5.83 -13.49
CA GLN A 45 -1.27 -5.82 -14.15
C GLN A 45 -0.39 -4.77 -13.47
N ILE A 46 0.34 -5.19 -12.47
CA ILE A 46 1.11 -4.30 -11.60
C ILE A 46 2.45 -3.95 -12.24
N ASP A 47 2.77 -2.65 -12.27
CA ASP A 47 4.10 -2.16 -12.68
C ASP A 47 5.05 -2.35 -11.51
N VAL A 48 5.71 -3.49 -11.45
CA VAL A 48 6.58 -3.88 -10.34
C VAL A 48 7.73 -2.88 -10.17
N THR A 49 8.35 -2.46 -11.27
CA THR A 49 9.48 -1.53 -11.20
C THR A 49 9.07 -0.18 -10.61
N ALA A 50 7.92 0.35 -11.02
CA ALA A 50 7.41 1.62 -10.49
C ALA A 50 7.08 1.52 -9.00
N GLU A 51 6.44 0.41 -8.58
CA GLU A 51 6.09 0.21 -7.18
C GLU A 51 7.33 0.01 -6.31
N GLN A 52 8.31 -0.71 -6.80
CA GLN A 52 9.58 -0.89 -6.08
C GLN A 52 10.34 0.44 -5.94
N ALA A 53 10.31 1.29 -6.95
CA ALA A 53 10.92 2.61 -6.87
C ALA A 53 10.28 3.47 -5.77
N LYS A 54 8.96 3.41 -5.62
CA LYS A 54 8.26 4.11 -4.53
C LYS A 54 8.70 3.60 -3.16
N LEU A 55 8.82 2.29 -3.01
CA LEU A 55 9.22 1.68 -1.74
C LEU A 55 10.64 2.07 -1.34
N VAL A 56 11.55 2.13 -2.30
CA VAL A 56 12.95 2.49 -2.02
C VAL A 56 13.04 3.91 -1.45
N LYS A 57 12.23 4.83 -1.94
CA LYS A 57 12.22 6.21 -1.45
C LYS A 57 11.57 6.38 -0.08
N ALA A 58 10.70 5.46 0.31
CA ALA A 58 9.92 5.59 1.53
C ALA A 58 10.73 5.24 2.77
N ASP A 59 10.53 5.98 3.84
CA ASP A 59 11.04 5.65 5.18
C ASP A 59 10.01 4.87 5.97
N VAL A 60 8.75 5.18 5.76
CA VAL A 60 7.61 4.52 6.40
C VAL A 60 6.65 4.06 5.32
N ILE A 61 6.25 2.81 5.38
CA ILE A 61 5.29 2.20 4.44
C ILE A 61 4.03 1.87 5.24
N VAL A 62 2.89 2.39 4.79
CA VAL A 62 1.60 2.13 5.41
C VAL A 62 0.75 1.31 4.45
N TRP A 63 0.27 0.16 4.91
CA TRP A 63 -0.72 -0.63 4.18
C TRP A 63 -2.10 -0.31 4.74
N GLN A 64 -2.95 0.29 3.93
CA GLN A 64 -4.32 0.66 4.29
C GLN A 64 -5.29 -0.24 3.53
N PHE A 65 -6.09 -1.06 4.24
CA PHE A 65 -6.96 -2.03 3.58
C PHE A 65 -8.10 -2.50 4.50
N PRO A 66 -9.20 -2.99 3.92
CA PRO A 66 -10.20 -3.73 4.69
C PRO A 66 -9.79 -5.19 4.84
N VAL A 67 -10.11 -5.81 5.96
CA VAL A 67 -9.91 -7.25 6.15
C VAL A 67 -11.13 -7.98 5.58
N ASN A 68 -10.87 -8.85 4.59
CA ASN A 68 -11.90 -9.66 3.94
C ASN A 68 -11.66 -11.13 4.26
N TRP A 69 -12.61 -11.76 4.95
CA TRP A 69 -12.51 -13.19 5.26
C TRP A 69 -11.17 -13.56 5.91
N TYR A 70 -10.75 -12.73 6.88
CA TYR A 70 -9.49 -12.91 7.63
C TYR A 70 -8.24 -12.80 6.77
N SER A 71 -8.31 -12.10 5.62
CA SER A 71 -7.18 -11.97 4.71
C SER A 71 -7.16 -10.61 4.03
N LEU A 72 -6.09 -10.36 3.29
CA LEU A 72 -5.92 -9.15 2.51
C LEU A 72 -6.83 -9.14 1.28
N PRO A 73 -7.23 -7.95 0.78
CA PRO A 73 -7.87 -7.87 -0.53
C PRO A 73 -7.00 -8.46 -1.63
N ALA A 74 -7.63 -9.05 -2.64
CA ALA A 74 -6.93 -9.78 -3.70
C ALA A 74 -5.86 -8.95 -4.40
N LEU A 75 -6.16 -7.71 -4.76
CA LEU A 75 -5.20 -6.85 -5.46
C LEU A 75 -4.00 -6.50 -4.56
N LEU A 76 -4.23 -6.25 -3.27
CA LEU A 76 -3.13 -6.00 -2.35
C LEU A 76 -2.25 -7.24 -2.19
N LYS A 77 -2.85 -8.43 -2.12
CA LYS A 77 -2.09 -9.68 -2.05
C LYS A 77 -1.26 -9.89 -3.31
N LYS A 78 -1.82 -9.61 -4.48
CA LYS A 78 -1.07 -9.70 -5.74
C LYS A 78 0.07 -8.69 -5.77
N TRP A 79 -0.18 -7.47 -5.30
CA TRP A 79 0.86 -6.45 -5.19
C TRP A 79 1.99 -6.95 -4.29
N LEU A 80 1.64 -7.51 -3.13
CA LEU A 80 2.63 -8.06 -2.19
C LEU A 80 3.45 -9.17 -2.83
N ASP A 81 2.80 -10.12 -3.49
CA ASP A 81 3.49 -11.26 -4.11
C ASP A 81 4.41 -10.83 -5.25
N ASN A 82 4.02 -9.82 -6.03
CA ASN A 82 4.78 -9.39 -7.20
C ASN A 82 5.88 -8.39 -6.83
N VAL A 83 5.60 -7.47 -5.91
CA VAL A 83 6.51 -6.35 -5.58
C VAL A 83 7.51 -6.73 -4.51
N PHE A 84 7.09 -7.49 -3.48
CA PHE A 84 8.00 -8.00 -2.45
C PHE A 84 8.66 -9.28 -2.92
N SER A 85 9.47 -9.16 -3.95
CA SER A 85 10.11 -10.32 -4.57
C SER A 85 11.47 -10.61 -3.95
N HIS A 86 11.97 -11.82 -4.21
CA HIS A 86 13.34 -12.17 -3.89
C HIS A 86 14.30 -11.25 -4.65
N GLY A 87 15.37 -10.83 -3.99
CA GLY A 87 16.31 -9.89 -4.57
C GLY A 87 15.90 -8.44 -4.37
N PHE A 88 14.67 -8.17 -3.90
CA PHE A 88 14.23 -6.83 -3.55
C PHE A 88 13.89 -6.74 -2.06
N ALA A 89 12.79 -7.39 -1.64
CA ALA A 89 12.35 -7.31 -0.23
C ALA A 89 13.19 -8.20 0.68
N TYR A 90 13.69 -9.28 0.14
CA TYR A 90 14.59 -10.19 0.87
C TYR A 90 15.68 -10.66 -0.11
N GLY A 91 16.79 -11.11 0.42
CA GLY A 91 17.97 -11.38 -0.38
C GLY A 91 18.89 -10.17 -0.43
N ASP A 92 18.54 -9.11 -1.16
CA ASP A 92 19.34 -7.88 -1.24
C ASP A 92 19.05 -6.87 -0.11
N ASN A 93 18.01 -7.12 0.69
CA ASN A 93 17.67 -6.29 1.86
C ASN A 93 17.38 -4.82 1.51
N LYS A 94 16.78 -4.54 0.38
CA LYS A 94 16.51 -3.17 -0.05
C LYS A 94 15.49 -2.45 0.81
N LEU A 95 14.69 -3.19 1.58
CA LEU A 95 13.70 -2.62 2.49
C LEU A 95 14.17 -2.59 3.95
N MET A 96 15.43 -2.95 4.21
CA MET A 96 15.97 -2.94 5.56
C MET A 96 15.95 -1.53 6.15
N GLY A 97 15.56 -1.44 7.43
CA GLY A 97 15.52 -0.17 8.15
C GLY A 97 14.24 0.63 7.95
N LYS A 98 13.34 0.19 7.07
CA LYS A 98 12.06 0.88 6.86
C LYS A 98 11.02 0.39 7.88
N LYS A 99 10.10 1.28 8.24
CA LYS A 99 9.00 0.94 9.15
C LYS A 99 7.77 0.56 8.34
N LEU A 100 7.09 -0.50 8.77
CA LEU A 100 5.83 -0.94 8.17
C LEU A 100 4.71 -0.77 9.17
N ILE A 101 3.66 -0.09 8.77
CA ILE A 101 2.46 0.12 9.58
C ILE A 101 1.28 -0.50 8.86
N LEU A 102 0.52 -1.33 9.55
CA LEU A 102 -0.71 -1.92 9.03
C LEU A 102 -1.89 -1.15 9.58
N SER A 103 -2.69 -0.60 8.69
CA SER A 103 -3.92 0.11 9.03
C SER A 103 -5.08 -0.59 8.31
N PHE A 104 -6.00 -1.16 9.08
CA PHE A 104 -7.07 -1.95 8.48
C PHE A 104 -8.41 -1.69 9.14
N THR A 105 -9.46 -1.94 8.37
CA THR A 105 -10.83 -1.87 8.85
C THR A 105 -11.46 -3.26 8.82
N THR A 106 -12.40 -3.50 9.73
CA THR A 106 -13.19 -4.71 9.74
C THR A 106 -14.64 -4.34 9.47
N GLY A 107 -15.35 -5.19 8.73
CA GLY A 107 -16.69 -4.79 8.36
C GLY A 107 -17.73 -5.82 8.59
#